data_c6e636854ce8e9966f3cf85cbcff1148
#
_entry.id   c6e636854ce8e9966f3cf85cbcff1148
#
_cell.length_a   1.000
_cell.length_b   1.000
_cell.length_c   1.000
_cell.angle_alpha   90.00
_cell.angle_beta   90.00
_cell.angle_gamma   90.00
#
_symmetry.space_group_name_H-M   'P 1'
#
loop_
_entity.id
_entity.type
_entity.pdbx_description
1 polymer ?
#
loop_
_entity_poly.entity_id
_entity_poly.type
_entity_poly.pdbx_seq_one_letter_code
_entity_poly.pdbx_strand_id
1 'polypeptide(L)'
;PEDSGIENSGLASTGQFYSKGAVVPPWKLWLISGDLEKQIASFPTSVGGLIISKTDHLAQEDALRINWTTGEETRYSPSDDGDYFRISSEQPDNMTRQSNGAMKLAFNAKSFSGPDEVIKIGQCDIKLDCNKTLEIEINSEWTEYLISLKDFENLGIDMSNIISSIFIKANPGVDIGISNIRLE
;
A
#
# COMPACT_ATOMS: atom_id res chain seq x y z
N PRO A 1 -0.89 -22.54 -20.90
CA PRO A 1 -1.17 -22.24 -20.52
C PRO A 1 -1.38 -21.65 -19.85
N GLU A 2 -1.22 -21.77 -20.03
CA GLU A 2 -1.42 -21.37 -19.49
C GLU A 2 -1.73 -20.57 -18.96
N ASP A 3 -1.85 -20.32 -19.29
CA ASP A 3 -2.13 -19.51 -18.91
C ASP A 3 -2.73 -18.98 -18.36
N SER A 4 -2.88 -19.55 -18.75
CA SER A 4 -4.03 -19.27 -18.20
C SER A 4 -4.13 -18.37 -17.05
N GLY A 5 -3.78 -18.67 -16.00
CA GLY A 5 -3.78 -17.71 -14.95
C GLY A 5 -3.35 -16.35 -15.41
N ILE A 6 -2.78 -16.33 -16.54
CA ILE A 6 -2.33 -15.09 -17.13
C ILE A 6 -3.48 -14.16 -17.44
N GLU A 7 -4.56 -14.70 -17.95
CA GLU A 7 -5.68 -13.85 -18.32
C GLU A 7 -6.32 -13.23 -17.10
N ASN A 8 -6.48 -14.03 -16.06
CA ASN A 8 -7.09 -13.50 -14.88
C ASN A 8 -6.17 -12.70 -14.07
N SER A 9 -4.89 -12.80 -14.29
CA SER A 9 -3.93 -12.02 -13.51
C SER A 9 -3.38 -10.86 -14.32
N GLY A 10 -4.17 -10.30 -15.22
CA GLY A 10 -3.76 -9.14 -15.99
C GLY A 10 -3.27 -8.00 -15.10
N LEU A 11 -3.81 -7.89 -13.90
CA LEU A 11 -3.40 -6.85 -12.97
C LEU A 11 -1.98 -7.06 -12.48
N ALA A 12 -1.67 -8.29 -12.05
CA ALA A 12 -0.35 -8.59 -11.53
C ALA A 12 0.66 -8.86 -12.63
N SER A 13 0.22 -9.08 -13.87
CA SER A 13 1.13 -9.40 -14.96
C SER A 13 2.11 -8.25 -15.25
N THR A 14 1.72 -7.01 -14.94
CA THR A 14 2.62 -5.86 -15.10
C THR A 14 3.62 -5.78 -13.97
N GLY A 15 3.27 -6.35 -12.81
CA GLY A 15 4.10 -6.26 -11.62
C GLY A 15 4.26 -4.87 -11.07
N GLN A 16 3.41 -3.92 -11.48
CA GLN A 16 3.55 -2.55 -11.02
C GLN A 16 2.22 -2.00 -10.53
N PHE A 17 2.27 -1.28 -9.41
CA PHE A 17 1.08 -0.68 -8.80
C PHE A 17 1.17 0.84 -8.77
N TYR A 18 2.36 1.37 -8.54
CA TYR A 18 2.60 2.81 -8.57
C TYR A 18 3.98 3.05 -9.17
N SER A 19 4.04 3.82 -10.25
CA SER A 19 5.28 4.01 -10.99
C SER A 19 5.32 5.39 -11.62
N LYS A 20 6.47 6.05 -11.51
CA LYS A 20 6.73 7.34 -12.17
C LYS A 20 5.67 8.38 -11.81
N GLY A 21 5.25 8.39 -10.57
CA GLY A 21 4.32 9.41 -10.09
C GLY A 21 2.85 9.12 -10.35
N ALA A 22 2.50 7.90 -10.77
CA ALA A 22 1.10 7.57 -11.07
C ALA A 22 0.78 6.14 -10.65
N VAL A 23 -0.47 5.95 -10.19
CA VAL A 23 -1.00 4.61 -9.98
C VAL A 23 -1.14 3.94 -11.34
N VAL A 24 -0.86 2.65 -11.40
CA VAL A 24 -0.90 1.90 -12.65
C VAL A 24 -2.29 1.27 -12.79
N PRO A 25 -3.07 1.67 -13.81
CA PRO A 25 -4.41 1.09 -13.99
C PRO A 25 -4.33 -0.41 -14.17
N PRO A 26 -5.34 -1.16 -13.74
CA PRO A 26 -6.62 -0.72 -13.19
C PRO A 26 -6.61 -0.46 -11.68
N TRP A 27 -5.44 -0.41 -11.05
CA TRP A 27 -5.32 -0.11 -9.63
C TRP A 27 -5.66 1.36 -9.37
N LYS A 28 -6.20 1.65 -8.18
CA LYS A 28 -6.61 2.98 -7.78
C LYS A 28 -6.16 3.26 -6.35
N LEU A 29 -5.94 4.53 -6.06
CA LEU A 29 -5.50 4.97 -4.72
C LEU A 29 -6.71 5.34 -3.88
N TRP A 30 -6.70 4.96 -2.59
CA TRP A 30 -7.79 5.22 -1.67
C TRP A 30 -7.27 5.65 -0.32
N LEU A 31 -8.00 6.55 0.32
CA LEU A 31 -7.83 6.88 1.74
C LEU A 31 -9.08 6.42 2.49
N ILE A 32 -8.88 5.79 3.64
CA ILE A 32 -9.95 5.23 4.45
C ILE A 32 -9.84 5.79 5.87
N SER A 33 -10.94 6.31 6.40
CA SER A 33 -11.02 6.78 7.77
C SER A 33 -12.36 6.37 8.33
N GLY A 34 -12.37 5.27 9.10
CA GLY A 34 -13.61 4.68 9.59
C GLY A 34 -14.51 4.25 8.45
N ASP A 35 -15.72 4.82 8.39
CA ASP A 35 -16.66 4.52 7.32
C ASP A 35 -16.44 5.36 6.07
N LEU A 36 -15.52 6.33 6.14
CA LEU A 36 -15.25 7.22 5.02
C LEU A 36 -14.22 6.60 4.10
N GLU A 37 -14.56 6.48 2.82
CA GLU A 37 -13.65 6.00 1.79
C GLU A 37 -13.58 7.05 0.69
N LYS A 38 -12.38 7.42 0.30
CA LYS A 38 -12.19 8.42 -0.73
C LYS A 38 -11.19 7.94 -1.75
N GLN A 39 -11.63 7.82 -3.00
CA GLN A 39 -10.72 7.55 -4.10
C GLN A 39 -9.97 8.84 -4.42
N ILE A 40 -8.66 8.73 -4.58
CA ILE A 40 -7.80 9.89 -4.78
C ILE A 40 -7.70 10.17 -6.27
N ALA A 41 -8.18 11.34 -6.68
CA ALA A 41 -8.10 11.78 -8.07
C ALA A 41 -7.20 13.01 -8.23
N SER A 42 -6.91 13.70 -7.16
CA SER A 42 -6.08 14.90 -7.20
C SER A 42 -5.31 15.03 -5.91
N PHE A 43 -4.25 15.83 -5.94
CA PHE A 43 -3.34 16.03 -4.81
C PHE A 43 -3.17 17.51 -4.52
N PRO A 44 -3.06 17.91 -3.25
CA PRO A 44 -3.21 17.09 -2.06
C PRO A 44 -4.68 16.83 -1.74
N THR A 45 -4.93 15.79 -0.97
CA THR A 45 -6.30 15.52 -0.48
C THR A 45 -6.20 14.83 0.87
N SER A 46 -7.34 14.75 1.57
CA SER A 46 -7.35 14.18 2.91
C SER A 46 -8.69 13.54 3.23
N VAL A 47 -8.65 12.61 4.18
CA VAL A 47 -9.84 12.02 4.81
C VAL A 47 -9.50 11.86 6.28
N GLY A 48 -10.34 12.44 7.15
CA GLY A 48 -10.02 12.49 8.57
C GLY A 48 -8.70 13.21 8.76
N GLY A 49 -7.81 12.62 9.55
CA GLY A 49 -6.48 13.18 9.77
C GLY A 49 -5.42 12.68 8.81
N LEU A 50 -5.80 11.88 7.82
CA LEU A 50 -4.86 11.30 6.89
C LEU A 50 -4.76 12.18 5.65
N ILE A 51 -3.55 12.64 5.34
CA ILE A 51 -3.31 13.55 4.21
C ILE A 51 -2.37 12.88 3.24
N ILE A 52 -2.72 12.93 1.96
CA ILE A 52 -1.83 12.44 0.91
C ILE A 52 -1.49 13.57 -0.05
N SER A 53 -0.22 13.62 -0.44
CA SER A 53 0.29 14.64 -1.36
C SER A 53 1.38 14.00 -2.20
N LYS A 54 2.05 14.81 -3.01
CA LYS A 54 3.18 14.36 -3.83
C LYS A 54 4.48 14.86 -3.24
N THR A 55 5.54 14.12 -3.50
CA THR A 55 6.90 14.51 -3.11
C THR A 55 7.88 13.96 -4.14
N ASP A 56 9.14 14.35 -4.03
CA ASP A 56 10.17 13.96 -4.99
C ASP A 56 10.98 12.79 -4.43
N HIS A 57 11.31 11.83 -5.29
CA HIS A 57 12.24 10.75 -5.00
C HIS A 57 13.39 10.79 -5.99
N LEU A 58 13.16 10.35 -7.22
CA LEU A 58 14.15 10.39 -8.29
C LEU A 58 13.85 11.48 -9.29
N ALA A 59 12.60 11.91 -9.34
CA ALA A 59 12.15 12.97 -10.23
C ALA A 59 11.10 13.80 -9.50
N GLN A 60 10.70 14.91 -10.08
CA GLN A 60 9.73 15.80 -9.47
C GLN A 60 8.39 15.11 -9.37
N GLU A 61 7.84 15.08 -8.15
CA GLU A 61 6.51 14.56 -7.84
C GLU A 61 6.28 13.12 -8.29
N ASP A 62 7.33 12.32 -8.23
CA ASP A 62 7.23 10.91 -8.60
C ASP A 62 6.89 9.99 -7.42
N ALA A 63 6.70 10.54 -6.23
CA ALA A 63 6.42 9.77 -5.03
C ALA A 63 5.19 10.33 -4.32
N LEU A 64 4.54 9.46 -3.53
CA LEU A 64 3.44 9.85 -2.65
C LEU A 64 4.03 10.23 -1.29
N ARG A 65 3.40 11.20 -0.64
CA ARG A 65 3.68 11.54 0.75
C ARG A 65 2.40 11.34 1.54
N ILE A 66 2.48 10.53 2.59
CA ILE A 66 1.32 10.14 3.39
C ILE A 66 1.61 10.55 4.82
N ASN A 67 0.72 11.37 5.40
CA ASN A 67 0.90 11.94 6.72
C ASN A 67 -0.31 11.59 7.58
N TRP A 68 -0.06 10.88 8.68
CA TRP A 68 -1.03 10.63 9.75
C TRP A 68 -0.88 11.76 10.75
N THR A 69 -1.74 12.79 10.66
CA THR A 69 -1.60 13.98 11.49
C THR A 69 -1.83 13.64 12.96
N THR A 70 -1.38 14.55 13.85
CA THR A 70 -1.53 14.35 15.29
C THR A 70 -2.80 14.97 15.87
N GLY A 71 -3.67 15.53 15.01
CA GLY A 71 -4.92 16.14 15.45
C GLY A 71 -5.96 15.12 15.84
N GLU A 72 -7.08 15.62 16.32
CA GLU A 72 -8.19 14.74 16.73
C GLU A 72 -8.82 14.04 15.52
N GLU A 73 -8.59 14.56 14.33
CA GLU A 73 -9.10 13.96 13.11
C GLU A 73 -8.44 12.63 12.78
N THR A 74 -7.22 12.43 13.24
CA THR A 74 -6.51 11.18 12.97
C THR A 74 -6.98 10.11 13.94
N ARG A 75 -7.45 9.02 13.39
CA ARG A 75 -7.96 7.92 14.18
C ARG A 75 -6.89 6.86 14.37
N TYR A 76 -6.67 6.47 15.60
CA TYR A 76 -5.82 5.35 15.94
C TYR A 76 -6.63 4.32 16.69
N SER A 77 -6.53 3.08 16.26
CA SER A 77 -7.21 1.98 16.95
C SER A 77 -6.29 0.77 17.00
N PRO A 78 -6.09 0.20 18.19
CA PRO A 78 -5.34 -1.07 18.29
C PRO A 78 -6.03 -2.22 17.58
N SER A 79 -7.32 -2.08 17.28
CA SER A 79 -8.09 -3.13 16.60
C SER A 79 -8.09 -2.98 15.08
N ASP A 80 -7.20 -2.14 14.55
CA ASP A 80 -6.96 -2.02 13.11
C ASP A 80 -8.04 -1.32 12.31
N ASP A 81 -8.93 -0.56 12.95
CA ASP A 81 -9.90 0.25 12.21
C ASP A 81 -9.48 1.72 12.14
N GLY A 82 -8.19 2.00 12.28
CA GLY A 82 -7.65 3.34 12.14
C GLY A 82 -7.56 3.77 10.68
N ASP A 83 -7.08 4.99 10.48
CA ASP A 83 -6.96 5.57 9.15
C ASP A 83 -5.86 4.86 8.36
N TYR A 84 -6.12 4.59 7.08
CA TYR A 84 -5.11 3.94 6.26
C TYR A 84 -5.23 4.30 4.78
N PHE A 85 -4.12 4.09 4.08
CA PHE A 85 -3.99 4.24 2.64
C PHE A 85 -3.98 2.86 1.99
N ARG A 86 -4.61 2.72 0.83
CA ARG A 86 -4.53 1.47 0.08
C ARG A 86 -4.52 1.71 -1.43
N ILE A 87 -3.95 0.75 -2.15
CA ILE A 87 -4.06 0.66 -3.60
C ILE A 87 -4.91 -0.56 -3.90
N SER A 88 -6.06 -0.34 -4.54
CA SER A 88 -7.06 -1.38 -4.72
C SER A 88 -7.57 -1.43 -6.15
N SER A 89 -8.12 -2.57 -6.52
CA SER A 89 -8.83 -2.72 -7.79
C SER A 89 -10.26 -3.17 -7.52
N GLU A 90 -11.13 -3.02 -8.51
CA GLU A 90 -12.52 -3.44 -8.38
C GLU A 90 -12.66 -4.96 -8.54
N GLN A 91 -11.72 -5.57 -9.26
CA GLN A 91 -11.73 -7.01 -9.49
C GLN A 91 -10.58 -7.64 -8.73
N PRO A 92 -10.82 -8.80 -8.09
CA PRO A 92 -9.71 -9.45 -7.40
C PRO A 92 -8.67 -9.95 -8.38
N ASP A 93 -7.42 -9.91 -7.95
CA ASP A 93 -6.29 -10.41 -8.72
C ASP A 93 -5.76 -11.67 -8.06
N ASN A 94 -5.33 -12.62 -8.88
CA ASN A 94 -4.78 -13.89 -8.41
C ASN A 94 -3.26 -13.80 -8.40
N MET A 95 -2.69 -13.70 -7.21
CA MET A 95 -1.24 -13.61 -7.01
C MET A 95 -0.63 -14.93 -6.53
N THR A 96 -1.37 -16.05 -6.68
CA THR A 96 -0.87 -17.35 -6.22
C THR A 96 0.43 -17.73 -6.91
N ARG A 97 0.52 -17.52 -8.23
CA ARG A 97 1.73 -17.85 -8.97
C ARG A 97 2.92 -17.00 -8.53
N GLN A 98 2.66 -15.72 -8.31
CA GLN A 98 3.71 -14.80 -7.87
C GLN A 98 4.20 -15.18 -6.47
N SER A 99 3.28 -15.54 -5.57
CA SER A 99 3.65 -15.99 -4.24
C SER A 99 4.44 -17.29 -4.29
N ASN A 100 3.98 -18.27 -5.07
CA ASN A 100 4.67 -19.54 -5.22
C ASN A 100 6.02 -19.38 -5.92
N GLY A 101 6.17 -18.38 -6.75
CA GLY A 101 7.41 -18.03 -7.42
C GLY A 101 8.36 -17.21 -6.56
N ALA A 102 8.04 -17.05 -5.28
CA ALA A 102 8.88 -16.32 -4.31
C ALA A 102 9.04 -14.84 -4.66
N MET A 103 8.04 -14.25 -5.32
CA MET A 103 8.07 -12.82 -5.60
C MET A 103 7.83 -11.99 -4.34
N LYS A 104 8.26 -10.76 -4.38
CA LYS A 104 8.21 -9.84 -3.25
C LYS A 104 7.44 -8.59 -3.64
N LEU A 105 6.74 -8.02 -2.67
CA LEU A 105 6.25 -6.66 -2.77
C LEU A 105 7.43 -5.75 -2.50
N ALA A 106 7.74 -4.89 -3.46
CA ALA A 106 8.90 -4.01 -3.39
C ALA A 106 8.44 -2.55 -3.48
N PHE A 107 9.10 -1.68 -2.74
CA PHE A 107 8.82 -0.25 -2.82
C PHE A 107 9.98 0.52 -2.23
N ASN A 108 10.06 1.81 -2.58
CA ASN A 108 11.01 2.73 -1.96
C ASN A 108 10.25 3.60 -0.99
N ALA A 109 10.83 3.85 0.18
CA ALA A 109 10.16 4.65 1.19
C ALA A 109 11.17 5.44 2.00
N LYS A 110 10.66 6.52 2.62
CA LYS A 110 11.44 7.44 3.44
C LYS A 110 10.54 7.97 4.55
N SER A 111 11.11 8.13 5.75
CA SER A 111 10.41 8.78 6.84
C SER A 111 10.74 10.27 6.85
N PHE A 112 9.71 11.10 6.93
CA PHE A 112 9.86 12.54 7.15
C PHE A 112 9.68 12.92 8.62
N SER A 113 9.21 11.97 9.45
CA SER A 113 8.90 12.25 10.86
C SER A 113 9.99 11.76 11.81
N GLY A 114 11.14 11.34 11.27
CA GLY A 114 12.29 10.94 12.08
C GLY A 114 12.77 9.55 11.68
N PRO A 115 13.90 9.12 12.24
CA PRO A 115 14.43 7.78 11.95
C PRO A 115 13.58 6.71 12.62
N ASP A 116 13.59 5.51 11.99
CA ASP A 116 13.03 4.30 12.58
C ASP A 116 11.52 4.41 12.86
N GLU A 117 10.80 5.11 11.99
CA GLU A 117 9.34 5.16 12.09
C GLU A 117 8.76 3.81 11.71
N VAL A 118 7.80 3.33 12.51
CA VAL A 118 7.19 2.02 12.29
C VAL A 118 5.87 2.21 11.56
N ILE A 119 5.67 1.44 10.49
CA ILE A 119 4.38 1.35 9.81
C ILE A 119 3.90 -0.08 9.82
N LYS A 120 2.58 -0.26 9.65
CA LYS A 120 1.95 -1.56 9.48
C LYS A 120 1.55 -1.68 8.02
N ILE A 121 1.98 -2.77 7.38
CA ILE A 121 1.77 -2.95 5.96
C ILE A 121 1.15 -4.31 5.68
N GLY A 122 0.24 -4.39 4.72
CA GLY A 122 -0.41 -5.63 4.38
C GLY A 122 -1.06 -5.59 3.02
N GLN A 123 -1.80 -6.64 2.72
CA GLN A 123 -2.62 -6.78 1.53
C GLN A 123 -4.04 -7.14 1.98
N CYS A 124 -5.03 -6.84 1.15
CA CYS A 124 -6.42 -7.21 1.44
C CYS A 124 -6.94 -8.15 0.39
N ASP A 125 -7.62 -9.21 0.82
CA ASP A 125 -8.31 -10.11 -0.10
C ASP A 125 -9.79 -9.68 -0.25
N ILE A 126 -10.56 -10.45 -1.01
CA ILE A 126 -11.96 -10.09 -1.33
C ILE A 126 -12.86 -10.02 -0.10
N LYS A 127 -12.43 -10.56 1.02
CA LYS A 127 -13.18 -10.43 2.27
C LYS A 127 -12.97 -9.04 2.87
N LEU A 128 -12.16 -8.21 2.22
CA LEU A 128 -11.83 -6.86 2.65
C LEU A 128 -11.21 -6.82 4.05
N ASP A 129 -10.48 -7.87 4.36
CA ASP A 129 -9.83 -8.01 5.66
C ASP A 129 -8.51 -7.26 5.63
N CYS A 130 -8.59 -5.93 5.74
CA CYS A 130 -7.41 -5.07 5.73
C CYS A 130 -6.86 -4.87 7.13
N ASN A 131 -6.73 -5.95 7.89
CA ASN A 131 -6.22 -5.85 9.26
C ASN A 131 -5.09 -6.83 9.54
N LYS A 132 -4.64 -7.57 8.55
CA LYS A 132 -3.51 -8.49 8.72
C LYS A 132 -2.26 -7.81 8.24
N THR A 133 -1.38 -7.49 9.17
CA THR A 133 -0.24 -6.62 8.88
C THR A 133 1.07 -7.20 9.38
N LEU A 134 2.14 -6.73 8.75
CA LEU A 134 3.50 -6.86 9.21
C LEU A 134 3.96 -5.46 9.62
N GLU A 135 4.83 -5.39 10.62
CA GLU A 135 5.43 -4.11 11.02
C GLU A 135 6.80 -3.99 10.39
N ILE A 136 7.09 -2.83 9.82
CA ILE A 136 8.42 -2.53 9.29
C ILE A 136 8.85 -1.15 9.75
N GLU A 137 10.17 -0.96 9.85
CA GLU A 137 10.76 0.33 10.20
C GLU A 137 11.19 1.04 8.93
N ILE A 138 10.85 2.32 8.82
CA ILE A 138 11.18 3.12 7.66
C ILE A 138 12.30 4.09 8.03
N ASN A 139 13.38 4.06 7.26
CA ASN A 139 14.54 4.91 7.48
C ASN A 139 14.24 6.36 7.10
N SER A 140 15.05 7.28 7.59
CA SER A 140 14.93 8.70 7.25
C SER A 140 15.48 9.03 5.86
N GLU A 141 16.12 8.07 5.19
CA GLU A 141 16.58 8.20 3.82
C GLU A 141 15.80 7.28 2.91
N TRP A 142 15.69 7.63 1.64
CA TRP A 142 15.02 6.76 0.68
C TRP A 142 15.71 5.41 0.65
N THR A 143 14.95 4.35 0.89
CA THR A 143 15.46 2.97 1.02
C THR A 143 14.49 2.04 0.31
N GLU A 144 15.02 1.02 -0.35
CA GLU A 144 14.20 -0.01 -0.96
C GLU A 144 13.83 -1.06 0.10
N TYR A 145 12.55 -1.42 0.14
CA TYR A 145 12.02 -2.44 1.05
C TYR A 145 11.45 -3.58 0.22
N LEU A 146 11.71 -4.80 0.67
CA LEU A 146 11.27 -6.02 -0.02
C LEU A 146 10.55 -6.89 1.00
N ILE A 147 9.30 -7.26 0.71
CA ILE A 147 8.51 -8.11 1.59
C ILE A 147 8.01 -9.29 0.77
N SER A 148 8.37 -10.51 1.18
CA SER A 148 7.94 -11.71 0.48
C SER A 148 6.41 -11.82 0.49
N LEU A 149 5.82 -12.16 -0.65
CA LEU A 149 4.38 -12.44 -0.71
C LEU A 149 4.01 -13.60 0.21
N LYS A 150 4.95 -14.55 0.42
CA LYS A 150 4.71 -15.65 1.37
C LYS A 150 4.50 -15.16 2.79
N ASP A 151 5.14 -14.06 3.17
CA ASP A 151 4.93 -13.51 4.51
C ASP A 151 3.50 -13.02 4.68
N PHE A 152 2.91 -12.42 3.65
CA PHE A 152 1.51 -12.04 3.68
C PHE A 152 0.60 -13.27 3.66
N GLU A 153 0.94 -14.25 2.84
CA GLU A 153 0.16 -15.49 2.78
C GLU A 153 0.13 -16.19 4.13
N ASN A 154 1.26 -16.19 4.85
CA ASN A 154 1.36 -16.80 6.17
C ASN A 154 0.52 -16.09 7.21
N LEU A 155 0.11 -14.85 6.97
CA LEU A 155 -0.85 -14.16 7.82
C LEU A 155 -2.28 -14.63 7.60
N GLY A 156 -2.53 -15.42 6.56
CA GLY A 156 -3.86 -15.92 6.23
C GLY A 156 -4.52 -15.18 5.08
N ILE A 157 -3.80 -14.31 4.38
CA ILE A 157 -4.35 -13.58 3.24
C ILE A 157 -4.49 -14.53 2.05
N ASP A 158 -5.64 -14.49 1.40
CA ASP A 158 -5.94 -15.36 0.24
C ASP A 158 -5.31 -14.76 -1.00
N MET A 159 -4.17 -15.31 -1.40
CA MET A 159 -3.42 -14.83 -2.56
C MET A 159 -4.18 -14.98 -3.87
N SER A 160 -5.20 -15.84 -3.93
CA SER A 160 -5.96 -16.03 -5.16
C SER A 160 -7.01 -14.93 -5.38
N ASN A 161 -7.23 -14.07 -4.40
CA ASN A 161 -8.29 -13.07 -4.45
C ASN A 161 -7.86 -11.74 -3.83
N ILE A 162 -6.75 -11.19 -4.30
CA ILE A 162 -6.22 -9.94 -3.75
C ILE A 162 -7.00 -8.75 -4.34
N ILE A 163 -7.59 -7.95 -3.46
CA ILE A 163 -8.31 -6.75 -3.87
C ILE A 163 -7.47 -5.49 -3.62
N SER A 164 -6.60 -5.50 -2.63
CA SER A 164 -5.64 -4.42 -2.39
C SER A 164 -4.24 -4.98 -2.42
N SER A 165 -3.42 -4.45 -3.32
CA SER A 165 -2.04 -4.90 -3.47
C SER A 165 -1.17 -4.46 -2.30
N ILE A 166 -1.54 -3.35 -1.67
CA ILE A 166 -0.84 -2.81 -0.51
C ILE A 166 -1.82 -1.94 0.27
N PHE A 167 -1.73 -2.00 1.60
CA PHE A 167 -2.30 -0.97 2.44
C PHE A 167 -1.33 -0.66 3.57
N ILE A 168 -1.40 0.56 4.09
CA ILE A 168 -0.47 1.03 5.11
C ILE A 168 -1.25 1.74 6.20
N LYS A 169 -1.00 1.32 7.45
CA LYS A 169 -1.52 1.96 8.65
C LYS A 169 -0.34 2.45 9.48
N ALA A 170 -0.55 3.54 10.20
CA ALA A 170 0.50 4.08 11.06
C ALA A 170 -0.12 4.86 12.21
N ASN A 171 0.68 5.12 13.22
CA ASN A 171 0.26 5.91 14.37
C ASN A 171 0.20 7.40 13.99
N PRO A 172 -0.61 8.18 14.69
CA PRO A 172 -0.58 9.63 14.49
C PRO A 172 0.83 10.19 14.65
N GLY A 173 1.20 11.11 13.77
CA GLY A 173 2.52 11.72 13.73
C GLY A 173 3.44 11.13 12.68
N VAL A 174 3.13 9.96 12.14
CA VAL A 174 3.96 9.34 11.11
C VAL A 174 3.75 10.07 9.77
N ASP A 175 4.85 10.29 9.07
CA ASP A 175 4.88 11.03 7.80
C ASP A 175 5.92 10.36 6.92
N ILE A 176 5.46 9.69 5.85
CA ILE A 176 6.36 8.92 4.98
C ILE A 176 6.18 9.29 3.52
N GLY A 177 7.27 9.08 2.76
CA GLY A 177 7.20 9.07 1.31
C GLY A 177 7.26 7.62 0.82
N ILE A 178 6.56 7.33 -0.26
CA ILE A 178 6.58 6.00 -0.86
C ILE A 178 6.50 6.11 -2.38
N SER A 179 7.22 5.24 -3.07
CA SER A 179 7.34 5.32 -4.52
C SER A 179 7.64 3.93 -5.09
N ASN A 180 7.39 3.76 -6.37
CA ASN A 180 7.81 2.60 -7.14
C ASN A 180 7.35 1.29 -6.49
N ILE A 181 6.04 1.19 -6.29
CA ILE A 181 5.41 0.02 -5.65
C ILE A 181 5.16 -1.04 -6.71
N ARG A 182 5.75 -2.23 -6.51
CA ARG A 182 5.75 -3.27 -7.55
C ARG A 182 5.95 -4.65 -6.96
N LEU A 183 5.73 -5.66 -7.79
CA LEU A 183 6.20 -7.04 -7.50
C LEU A 183 7.57 -7.24 -8.15
N GLU A 184 8.44 -7.95 -7.43
CA GLU A 184 9.79 -8.20 -7.90
C GLU A 184 10.24 -9.60 -7.55
#